data_daf993914f1613348ecb9a040d989ef5
#
_entry.id   daf993914f1613348ecb9a040d989ef5
#
_cell.length_a   1.000
_cell.length_b   1.000
_cell.length_c   1.000
_cell.angle_alpha   90.00
_cell.angle_beta   90.00
_cell.angle_gamma   90.00
#
_symmetry.space_group_name_H-M   'P 1'
#
loop_
_entity.id
_entity.type
_entity.pdbx_description
1 polymer ?
#
loop_
_entity_poly.entity_id
_entity_poly.type
_entity_poly.pdbx_seq_one_letter_code
_entity_poly.pdbx_strand_id
1 'polypeptide(L)'
;MILSPFEWTIAKRYLLPGKGEAFIALVASISIGVVMLSVAMLVVVMSVMNGFRAELLDKIVGLNGHAIVQAYGGRMDDWENILQEVRQTPGVVRASPLIEQPLLTSFNGRVEAILVRGNTPQDIRNLSSKVVSGNIDELAPGARKVAIGIRLAENIGARVGDTITVINPQGRSTPFGTLPRQVGYEVAAIFEVGVYDYDGAFVVMPMQDAQTLLLLGDTVQMIEVTVNDADKVG
;
A
#
# COMPACT_ATOMS: atom_id res chain seq x y z
N MET A 1 15.22 -35.73 -21.68
CA MET A 1 15.75 -36.36 -22.91
C MET A 1 17.20 -36.68 -22.61
N ILE A 2 17.52 -37.95 -22.38
CA ILE A 2 18.88 -38.40 -22.01
C ILE A 2 19.53 -38.83 -23.33
N LEU A 3 20.62 -38.15 -23.70
CA LEU A 3 21.41 -38.48 -24.89
C LEU A 3 21.87 -39.94 -24.85
N SER A 4 21.81 -40.64 -25.97
CA SER A 4 22.32 -41.98 -26.06
C SER A 4 23.87 -42.01 -25.88
N PRO A 5 24.46 -43.14 -25.42
CA PRO A 5 25.92 -43.21 -25.22
C PRO A 5 26.71 -42.89 -26.52
N PHE A 6 26.09 -43.15 -27.69
CA PHE A 6 26.66 -42.86 -28.99
C PHE A 6 26.66 -41.33 -29.28
N GLU A 7 25.54 -40.70 -29.06
CA GLU A 7 25.39 -39.23 -29.23
C GLU A 7 26.33 -38.46 -28.26
N TRP A 8 26.48 -38.97 -27.05
CA TRP A 8 27.43 -38.41 -26.07
C TRP A 8 28.89 -38.55 -26.56
N THR A 9 29.26 -39.69 -27.16
CA THR A 9 30.62 -39.92 -27.67
C THR A 9 30.92 -39.01 -28.84
N ILE A 10 29.93 -38.80 -29.73
CA ILE A 10 30.05 -37.86 -30.87
C ILE A 10 30.16 -36.42 -30.35
N ALA A 11 29.28 -36.02 -29.48
CA ALA A 11 29.30 -34.67 -28.87
C ALA A 11 30.63 -34.37 -28.19
N LYS A 12 31.16 -35.33 -27.43
CA LYS A 12 32.46 -35.20 -26.75
C LYS A 12 33.63 -35.06 -27.73
N ARG A 13 33.59 -35.76 -28.85
CA ARG A 13 34.63 -35.74 -29.90
C ARG A 13 34.61 -34.42 -30.69
N TYR A 14 33.44 -33.79 -30.86
CA TYR A 14 33.32 -32.50 -31.54
C TYR A 14 33.53 -31.30 -30.60
N LEU A 15 33.26 -31.45 -29.31
CA LEU A 15 33.46 -30.39 -28.30
C LEU A 15 34.89 -30.37 -27.74
N LEU A 16 35.61 -31.53 -27.75
CA LEU A 16 37.01 -31.58 -27.27
C LEU A 16 37.96 -31.57 -28.49
N PRO A 17 38.74 -30.50 -28.68
CA PRO A 17 39.58 -30.32 -29.86
C PRO A 17 40.71 -31.32 -29.91
N GLY A 18 40.95 -31.88 -31.11
CA GLY A 18 42.18 -32.54 -31.46
C GLY A 18 43.37 -31.55 -31.56
N LYS A 19 44.60 -32.05 -31.58
CA LYS A 19 45.85 -31.25 -31.52
C LYS A 19 46.05 -30.20 -32.64
N GLY A 20 45.06 -29.98 -33.53
CA GLY A 20 45.11 -28.97 -34.61
C GLY A 20 43.95 -27.98 -34.63
N GLU A 21 42.97 -28.11 -33.74
CA GLU A 21 41.69 -27.37 -33.83
C GLU A 21 41.47 -26.38 -32.63
N ALA A 22 42.53 -25.87 -32.07
CA ALA A 22 42.49 -24.98 -30.91
C ALA A 22 41.62 -23.73 -31.14
N PHE A 23 41.51 -23.23 -32.37
CA PHE A 23 40.70 -22.06 -32.71
C PHE A 23 39.19 -22.37 -32.62
N ILE A 24 38.79 -23.55 -33.14
CA ILE A 24 37.38 -24.00 -33.12
C ILE A 24 36.92 -24.19 -31.66
N ALA A 25 37.79 -24.80 -30.85
CA ALA A 25 37.51 -24.97 -29.42
C ALA A 25 37.39 -23.64 -28.66
N LEU A 26 38.22 -22.66 -28.97
CA LEU A 26 38.15 -21.33 -28.41
C LEU A 26 36.78 -20.67 -28.72
N VAL A 27 36.40 -20.69 -30.00
CA VAL A 27 35.11 -20.13 -30.44
C VAL A 27 33.92 -20.85 -29.78
N ALA A 28 33.96 -22.20 -29.74
CA ALA A 28 32.92 -22.99 -29.10
C ALA A 28 32.81 -22.69 -27.59
N SER A 29 33.95 -22.59 -26.88
CA SER A 29 33.96 -22.31 -25.45
C SER A 29 33.44 -20.88 -25.11
N ILE A 30 33.83 -19.90 -25.95
CA ILE A 30 33.30 -18.54 -25.81
C ILE A 30 31.78 -18.52 -26.04
N SER A 31 31.30 -19.19 -27.11
CA SER A 31 29.87 -19.27 -27.42
C SER A 31 29.07 -19.90 -26.27
N ILE A 32 29.54 -21.03 -25.73
CA ILE A 32 28.93 -21.67 -24.57
C ILE A 32 28.97 -20.77 -23.36
N GLY A 33 30.08 -20.11 -23.11
CA GLY A 33 30.23 -19.16 -21.99
C GLY A 33 29.24 -17.98 -22.08
N VAL A 34 29.07 -17.42 -23.28
CA VAL A 34 28.12 -16.30 -23.51
C VAL A 34 26.67 -16.78 -23.31
N VAL A 35 26.33 -17.96 -23.81
CA VAL A 35 24.98 -18.51 -23.60
C VAL A 35 24.71 -18.82 -22.13
N MET A 36 25.67 -19.43 -21.41
CA MET A 36 25.55 -19.66 -19.97
C MET A 36 25.38 -18.35 -19.20
N LEU A 37 26.18 -17.33 -19.51
CA LEU A 37 26.09 -16.04 -18.87
C LEU A 37 24.73 -15.36 -19.13
N SER A 38 24.23 -15.44 -20.36
CA SER A 38 22.94 -14.88 -20.75
C SER A 38 21.79 -15.55 -20.00
N VAL A 39 21.80 -16.88 -19.90
CA VAL A 39 20.78 -17.64 -19.17
C VAL A 39 20.87 -17.34 -17.67
N ALA A 40 22.08 -17.30 -17.10
CA ALA A 40 22.27 -16.96 -15.70
C ALA A 40 21.75 -15.55 -15.38
N MET A 41 22.05 -14.57 -16.25
CA MET A 41 21.54 -13.21 -16.11
C MET A 41 20.01 -13.15 -16.16
N LEU A 42 19.40 -13.90 -17.09
CA LEU A 42 17.95 -13.97 -17.22
C LEU A 42 17.30 -14.57 -15.96
N VAL A 43 17.88 -15.64 -15.40
CA VAL A 43 17.37 -16.26 -14.16
C VAL A 43 17.48 -15.29 -12.98
N VAL A 44 18.61 -14.58 -12.87
CA VAL A 44 18.79 -13.56 -11.80
C VAL A 44 17.76 -12.44 -11.92
N VAL A 45 17.58 -11.88 -13.13
CA VAL A 45 16.60 -10.80 -13.35
C VAL A 45 15.17 -11.27 -13.03
N MET A 46 14.79 -12.47 -13.49
CA MET A 46 13.46 -13.04 -13.18
C MET A 46 13.28 -13.28 -11.69
N SER A 47 14.32 -13.79 -11.01
CA SER A 47 14.26 -14.04 -9.55
C SER A 47 14.11 -12.73 -8.76
N VAL A 48 14.90 -11.70 -9.11
CA VAL A 48 14.80 -10.38 -8.48
C VAL A 48 13.43 -9.76 -8.72
N MET A 49 12.93 -9.82 -9.96
CA MET A 49 11.62 -9.26 -10.32
C MET A 49 10.48 -9.97 -9.57
N ASN A 50 10.52 -11.30 -9.48
CA ASN A 50 9.51 -12.05 -8.72
C ASN A 50 9.56 -11.73 -7.22
N GLY A 51 10.75 -11.63 -6.65
CA GLY A 51 10.92 -11.24 -5.24
C GLY A 51 10.42 -9.81 -4.97
N PHE A 52 10.76 -8.87 -5.84
CA PHE A 52 10.31 -7.49 -5.74
C PHE A 52 8.78 -7.36 -5.86
N ARG A 53 8.17 -8.08 -6.84
CA ARG A 53 6.71 -8.10 -7.00
C ARG A 53 6.01 -8.64 -5.76
N ALA A 54 6.50 -9.74 -5.19
CA ALA A 54 5.93 -10.34 -3.99
C ALA A 54 6.02 -9.37 -2.79
N GLU A 55 7.17 -8.74 -2.57
CA GLU A 55 7.39 -7.78 -1.48
C GLU A 55 6.52 -6.52 -1.64
N LEU A 56 6.41 -5.98 -2.86
CA LEU A 56 5.53 -4.83 -3.12
C LEU A 56 4.07 -5.16 -2.88
N LEU A 57 3.59 -6.30 -3.38
CA LEU A 57 2.20 -6.71 -3.17
C LEU A 57 1.90 -6.87 -1.69
N ASP A 58 2.77 -7.52 -0.92
CA ASP A 58 2.58 -7.71 0.52
C ASP A 58 2.51 -6.38 1.28
N LYS A 59 3.37 -5.43 0.95
CA LYS A 59 3.37 -4.10 1.56
C LYS A 59 2.15 -3.25 1.17
N ILE A 60 1.75 -3.26 -0.10
CA ILE A 60 0.61 -2.46 -0.59
C ILE A 60 -0.71 -3.04 -0.10
N VAL A 61 -0.89 -4.35 -0.21
CA VAL A 61 -2.11 -5.05 0.19
C VAL A 61 -2.27 -5.11 1.71
N GLY A 62 -1.16 -5.07 2.45
CA GLY A 62 -1.20 -5.02 3.92
C GLY A 62 -1.92 -3.78 4.47
N LEU A 63 -2.04 -2.70 3.68
CA LEU A 63 -2.71 -1.45 4.04
C LEU A 63 -4.00 -1.18 3.27
N ASN A 64 -4.07 -1.64 2.04
CA ASN A 64 -5.24 -1.47 1.17
C ASN A 64 -5.81 -2.84 0.84
N GLY A 65 -7.14 -2.92 0.73
CA GLY A 65 -7.80 -4.12 0.20
C GLY A 65 -7.43 -4.39 -1.27
N HIS A 66 -7.79 -5.56 -1.75
CA HIS A 66 -7.61 -5.96 -3.15
C HIS A 66 -8.64 -5.31 -4.09
N ALA A 67 -9.79 -4.91 -3.56
CA ALA A 67 -10.86 -4.28 -4.31
C ALA A 67 -11.57 -3.21 -3.46
N ILE A 68 -12.21 -2.28 -4.13
CA ILE A 68 -12.99 -1.20 -3.50
C ILE A 68 -14.39 -1.23 -4.07
N VAL A 69 -15.40 -1.29 -3.20
CA VAL A 69 -16.81 -1.07 -3.55
C VAL A 69 -17.14 0.39 -3.25
N GLN A 70 -17.53 1.13 -4.27
CA GLN A 70 -17.81 2.56 -4.16
C GLN A 70 -19.15 2.90 -4.76
N ALA A 71 -19.91 3.76 -4.08
CA ALA A 71 -21.19 4.24 -4.62
C ALA A 71 -21.01 5.34 -5.66
N TYR A 72 -21.89 5.39 -6.65
CA TYR A 72 -21.98 6.52 -7.56
C TYR A 72 -22.29 7.80 -6.76
N GLY A 73 -21.41 8.80 -6.86
CA GLY A 73 -21.54 10.06 -6.12
C GLY A 73 -20.69 10.15 -4.84
N GLY A 74 -19.91 9.12 -4.51
CA GLY A 74 -18.90 9.17 -3.44
C GLY A 74 -19.47 9.16 -2.02
N ARG A 75 -20.76 8.82 -1.85
CA ARG A 75 -21.42 8.61 -0.57
C ARG A 75 -22.29 7.37 -0.60
N MET A 76 -22.20 6.58 0.44
CA MET A 76 -22.93 5.32 0.61
C MET A 76 -23.78 5.42 1.88
N ASP A 77 -25.06 5.66 1.72
CA ASP A 77 -26.01 5.85 2.85
C ASP A 77 -26.38 4.51 3.49
N ASP A 78 -26.53 3.46 2.66
CA ASP A 78 -26.92 2.09 3.10
C ASP A 78 -25.69 1.15 3.17
N TRP A 79 -24.58 1.69 3.66
CA TRP A 79 -23.30 0.98 3.66
C TRP A 79 -23.29 -0.27 4.54
N GLU A 80 -24.10 -0.33 5.59
CA GLU A 80 -24.15 -1.48 6.50
C GLU A 80 -24.72 -2.73 5.81
N ASN A 81 -25.80 -2.57 5.03
CA ASN A 81 -26.38 -3.65 4.27
C ASN A 81 -25.46 -4.12 3.14
N ILE A 82 -24.87 -3.16 2.41
CA ILE A 82 -23.89 -3.46 1.36
C ILE A 82 -22.66 -4.18 1.96
N LEU A 83 -22.18 -3.74 3.12
CA LEU A 83 -21.07 -4.38 3.82
C LEU A 83 -21.39 -5.85 4.18
N GLN A 84 -22.61 -6.11 4.62
CA GLN A 84 -23.10 -7.46 4.92
C GLN A 84 -23.13 -8.34 3.68
N GLU A 85 -23.66 -7.82 2.57
CA GLU A 85 -23.69 -8.52 1.29
C GLU A 85 -22.29 -8.83 0.77
N VAL A 86 -21.39 -7.86 0.81
CA VAL A 86 -19.98 -8.04 0.42
C VAL A 86 -19.29 -9.10 1.27
N ARG A 87 -19.53 -9.12 2.59
CA ARG A 87 -18.95 -10.12 3.50
C ARG A 87 -19.44 -11.54 3.24
N GLN A 88 -20.66 -11.69 2.69
CA GLN A 88 -21.23 -12.99 2.33
C GLN A 88 -20.79 -13.49 0.95
N THR A 89 -20.12 -12.65 0.17
CA THR A 89 -19.63 -13.01 -1.17
C THR A 89 -18.49 -14.03 -1.07
N PRO A 90 -18.59 -15.17 -1.79
CA PRO A 90 -17.54 -16.18 -1.80
C PRO A 90 -16.19 -15.60 -2.24
N GLY A 91 -15.13 -15.92 -1.50
CA GLY A 91 -13.77 -15.42 -1.78
C GLY A 91 -13.39 -14.15 -1.02
N VAL A 92 -14.34 -13.46 -0.38
CA VAL A 92 -14.05 -12.31 0.48
C VAL A 92 -13.54 -12.79 1.84
N VAL A 93 -12.35 -12.33 2.23
CA VAL A 93 -11.72 -12.60 3.53
C VAL A 93 -12.11 -11.54 4.54
N ARG A 94 -12.10 -10.28 4.09
CA ARG A 94 -12.40 -9.12 4.93
C ARG A 94 -13.06 -8.03 4.08
N ALA A 95 -14.05 -7.38 4.66
CA ALA A 95 -14.63 -6.15 4.13
C ALA A 95 -14.77 -5.14 5.27
N SER A 96 -14.31 -3.91 5.05
CA SER A 96 -14.31 -2.82 6.02
C SER A 96 -14.77 -1.52 5.38
N PRO A 97 -15.66 -0.76 6.03
CA PRO A 97 -16.02 0.56 5.55
C PRO A 97 -14.84 1.51 5.73
N LEU A 98 -14.65 2.41 4.78
CA LEU A 98 -13.55 3.36 4.75
C LEU A 98 -14.02 4.72 4.27
N ILE A 99 -13.49 5.75 4.90
CA ILE A 99 -13.55 7.14 4.43
C ILE A 99 -12.13 7.53 4.07
N GLU A 100 -11.91 7.98 2.83
CA GLU A 100 -10.59 8.41 2.38
C GLU A 100 -10.71 9.73 1.60
N GLN A 101 -10.08 10.79 2.09
CA GLN A 101 -10.20 12.11 1.50
C GLN A 101 -8.86 12.83 1.47
N PRO A 102 -8.42 13.35 0.29
CA PRO A 102 -7.29 14.26 0.20
C PRO A 102 -7.63 15.60 0.88
N LEU A 103 -6.81 16.00 1.84
CA LEU A 103 -6.94 17.23 2.61
C LEU A 103 -5.57 17.89 2.75
N LEU A 104 -5.50 18.94 3.57
CA LEU A 104 -4.25 19.58 3.95
C LEU A 104 -4.07 19.48 5.47
N THR A 105 -2.83 19.44 5.91
CA THR A 105 -2.49 19.65 7.32
C THR A 105 -1.55 20.83 7.47
N SER A 106 -1.63 21.49 8.62
CA SER A 106 -0.73 22.59 8.97
C SER A 106 -0.21 22.42 10.39
N PHE A 107 1.09 22.62 10.57
CA PHE A 107 1.75 22.66 11.88
C PHE A 107 2.94 23.63 11.84
N ASN A 108 3.01 24.56 12.79
CA ASN A 108 4.08 25.56 12.89
C ASN A 108 4.39 26.31 11.58
N GLY A 109 3.35 26.62 10.79
CA GLY A 109 3.49 27.35 9.51
C GLY A 109 3.90 26.47 8.32
N ARG A 110 4.16 25.18 8.53
CA ARG A 110 4.35 24.21 7.45
C ARG A 110 3.00 23.64 7.03
N VAL A 111 2.79 23.47 5.74
CA VAL A 111 1.55 22.94 5.18
C VAL A 111 1.92 21.78 4.25
N GLU A 112 1.28 20.63 4.45
CA GLU A 112 1.46 19.43 3.64
C GLU A 112 0.12 18.89 3.15
N ALA A 113 0.14 18.27 1.98
CA ALA A 113 -1.00 17.50 1.48
C ALA A 113 -1.06 16.16 2.20
N ILE A 114 -2.25 15.79 2.67
CA ILE A 114 -2.47 14.55 3.41
C ILE A 114 -3.63 13.76 2.83
N LEU A 115 -3.63 12.48 3.09
CA LEU A 115 -4.75 11.58 2.84
C LEU A 115 -5.33 11.13 4.19
N VAL A 116 -6.45 11.72 4.56
CA VAL A 116 -7.15 11.34 5.79
C VAL A 116 -7.89 10.05 5.58
N ARG A 117 -7.66 9.07 6.44
CA ARG A 117 -8.35 7.78 6.48
C ARG A 117 -9.17 7.65 7.77
N GLY A 118 -10.49 7.59 7.61
CA GLY A 118 -11.43 7.26 8.69
C GLY A 118 -11.64 5.75 8.75
N ASN A 119 -11.09 5.12 9.76
CA ASN A 119 -11.04 3.67 9.92
C ASN A 119 -11.92 3.17 11.06
N THR A 120 -12.34 1.90 10.98
CA THR A 120 -13.00 1.22 12.11
C THR A 120 -12.00 0.99 13.24
N PRO A 121 -12.48 0.82 14.49
CA PRO A 121 -11.56 0.50 15.61
C PRO A 121 -10.75 -0.78 15.40
N GLN A 122 -11.28 -1.73 14.62
CA GLN A 122 -10.57 -2.97 14.29
C GLN A 122 -9.39 -2.69 13.35
N ASP A 123 -9.61 -1.85 12.33
CA ASP A 123 -8.58 -1.51 11.35
C ASP A 123 -7.48 -0.64 11.96
N ILE A 124 -7.86 0.25 12.88
CA ILE A 124 -6.90 1.03 13.67
C ILE A 124 -6.01 0.10 14.50
N ARG A 125 -6.59 -0.91 15.19
CA ARG A 125 -5.79 -1.90 15.94
C ARG A 125 -4.85 -2.73 15.07
N ASN A 126 -5.23 -3.04 13.83
CA ASN A 126 -4.35 -3.75 12.90
C ASN A 126 -3.07 -2.95 12.58
N LEU A 127 -3.11 -1.63 12.72
CA LEU A 127 -1.95 -0.76 12.53
C LEU A 127 -0.99 -0.76 13.74
N SER A 128 -1.38 -1.35 14.88
CA SER A 128 -0.58 -1.33 16.13
C SER A 128 0.83 -1.89 15.96
N SER A 129 1.00 -2.91 15.13
CA SER A 129 2.31 -3.51 14.84
C SER A 129 3.26 -2.61 14.03
N LYS A 130 2.74 -1.51 13.47
CA LYS A 130 3.47 -0.53 12.67
C LYS A 130 3.75 0.77 13.43
N VAL A 131 3.28 0.90 14.66
CA VAL A 131 3.50 2.08 15.50
C VAL A 131 4.95 2.15 15.94
N VAL A 132 5.59 3.28 15.65
CA VAL A 132 6.99 3.57 16.02
C VAL A 132 7.04 4.40 17.30
N SER A 133 6.05 5.27 17.52
CA SER A 133 6.00 6.14 18.71
C SER A 133 4.55 6.46 19.10
N GLY A 134 4.28 6.62 20.37
CA GLY A 134 2.96 6.92 20.91
C GLY A 134 2.10 5.68 21.15
N ASN A 135 0.78 5.89 21.26
CA ASN A 135 -0.18 4.82 21.53
C ASN A 135 -1.41 4.96 20.63
N ILE A 136 -1.61 3.95 19.76
CA ILE A 136 -2.72 3.93 18.83
C ILE A 136 -4.08 3.64 19.49
N ASP A 137 -4.10 3.03 20.66
CA ASP A 137 -5.32 2.73 21.41
C ASP A 137 -6.00 4.02 21.93
N GLU A 138 -5.29 5.14 21.91
CA GLU A 138 -5.85 6.44 22.26
C GLU A 138 -6.77 7.03 21.17
N LEU A 139 -6.80 6.44 19.97
CA LEU A 139 -7.68 6.84 18.89
C LEU A 139 -9.13 6.38 19.16
N ALA A 140 -9.76 7.01 20.12
CA ALA A 140 -11.16 6.78 20.42
C ALA A 140 -12.07 7.77 19.68
N PRO A 141 -13.27 7.38 19.26
CA PRO A 141 -14.23 8.28 18.63
C PRO A 141 -14.50 9.52 19.49
N GLY A 142 -14.40 10.72 18.89
CA GLY A 142 -14.58 11.99 19.57
C GLY A 142 -13.39 12.51 20.38
N ALA A 143 -12.34 11.73 20.54
CA ALA A 143 -11.13 12.15 21.26
C ALA A 143 -10.30 13.21 20.51
N ARG A 144 -10.57 13.42 19.21
CA ARG A 144 -9.81 14.31 18.32
C ARG A 144 -8.31 13.96 18.29
N LYS A 145 -8.03 12.67 18.25
CA LYS A 145 -6.68 12.11 18.15
C LYS A 145 -6.47 11.43 16.82
N VAL A 146 -5.24 11.51 16.32
CA VAL A 146 -4.86 10.93 15.03
C VAL A 146 -3.53 10.18 15.13
N ALA A 147 -3.35 9.20 14.25
CA ALA A 147 -2.05 8.63 13.97
C ALA A 147 -1.55 9.16 12.61
N ILE A 148 -0.28 9.52 12.52
CA ILE A 148 0.33 10.07 11.31
C ILE A 148 1.54 9.24 10.88
N GLY A 149 1.81 9.19 9.57
CA GLY A 149 3.00 8.52 9.06
C GLY A 149 4.29 9.23 9.49
N ILE A 150 5.36 8.45 9.66
CA ILE A 150 6.65 8.95 10.17
C ILE A 150 7.22 10.06 9.31
N ARG A 151 7.14 9.95 7.98
CA ARG A 151 7.64 10.97 7.06
C ARG A 151 6.82 12.25 7.09
N LEU A 152 5.50 12.12 7.27
CA LEU A 152 4.64 13.29 7.47
C LEU A 152 5.05 14.03 8.76
N ALA A 153 5.24 13.29 9.85
CA ALA A 153 5.69 13.84 11.11
C ALA A 153 7.03 14.60 10.97
N GLU A 154 7.99 14.02 10.24
CA GLU A 154 9.29 14.65 9.93
C GLU A 154 9.13 15.92 9.08
N ASN A 155 8.33 15.85 8.00
CA ASN A 155 8.13 16.97 7.08
C ASN A 155 7.52 18.19 7.78
N ILE A 156 6.48 18.00 8.58
CA ILE A 156 5.85 19.11 9.31
C ILE A 156 6.57 19.44 10.62
N GLY A 157 7.40 18.52 11.14
CA GLY A 157 8.12 18.67 12.41
C GLY A 157 7.25 18.40 13.64
N ALA A 158 6.18 17.61 13.50
CA ALA A 158 5.28 17.25 14.59
C ALA A 158 5.75 16.01 15.35
N ARG A 159 5.40 15.91 16.62
CA ARG A 159 5.69 14.80 17.53
C ARG A 159 4.42 14.31 18.20
N VAL A 160 4.49 13.15 18.81
CA VAL A 160 3.40 12.67 19.68
C VAL A 160 3.11 13.69 20.79
N GLY A 161 1.83 14.02 20.96
CA GLY A 161 1.32 15.05 21.86
C GLY A 161 1.14 16.43 21.22
N ASP A 162 1.70 16.68 20.04
CA ASP A 162 1.47 17.93 19.31
C ASP A 162 0.07 17.98 18.69
N THR A 163 -0.47 19.17 18.49
CA THR A 163 -1.76 19.37 17.82
C THR A 163 -1.53 19.90 16.42
N ILE A 164 -1.85 19.08 15.42
CA ILE A 164 -1.85 19.45 14.00
C ILE A 164 -3.24 19.98 13.59
N THR A 165 -3.28 20.91 12.64
CA THR A 165 -4.54 21.42 12.10
C THR A 165 -4.85 20.74 10.78
N VAL A 166 -5.92 19.97 10.71
CA VAL A 166 -6.44 19.39 9.45
C VAL A 166 -7.40 20.38 8.80
N ILE A 167 -7.18 20.65 7.53
CA ILE A 167 -7.89 21.66 6.76
C ILE A 167 -8.64 20.97 5.62
N ASN A 168 -9.98 21.05 5.67
CA ASN A 168 -10.84 20.67 4.56
C ASN A 168 -11.16 21.89 3.69
N PRO A 169 -10.60 22.00 2.47
CA PRO A 169 -10.85 23.12 1.57
C PRO A 169 -12.32 23.22 1.12
N GLN A 170 -13.00 22.06 1.02
CA GLN A 170 -14.41 21.95 0.64
C GLN A 170 -15.35 22.09 1.86
N GLY A 171 -15.03 22.94 2.81
CA GLY A 171 -15.79 23.14 4.03
C GLY A 171 -17.27 23.53 3.84
N ARG A 172 -17.76 24.52 4.56
CA ARG A 172 -19.17 24.96 4.42
C ARG A 172 -19.33 25.92 3.27
N SER A 173 -20.28 25.64 2.36
CA SER A 173 -20.75 26.64 1.39
C SER A 173 -21.57 27.70 2.11
N THR A 174 -21.21 28.97 1.89
CA THR A 174 -21.93 30.13 2.42
C THR A 174 -22.34 31.03 1.26
N PRO A 175 -23.29 31.97 1.46
CA PRO A 175 -23.66 32.94 0.43
C PRO A 175 -22.48 33.81 -0.07
N PHE A 176 -21.38 33.87 0.70
CA PHE A 176 -20.18 34.63 0.37
C PHE A 176 -19.01 33.76 -0.15
N GLY A 177 -19.24 32.47 -0.42
CA GLY A 177 -18.25 31.52 -0.90
C GLY A 177 -18.06 30.34 0.07
N THR A 178 -17.12 29.46 -0.27
CA THR A 178 -16.79 28.29 0.54
C THR A 178 -15.77 28.65 1.61
N LEU A 179 -16.12 28.43 2.88
CA LEU A 179 -15.20 28.61 4.01
C LEU A 179 -14.51 27.28 4.33
N PRO A 180 -13.18 27.21 4.25
CA PRO A 180 -12.43 26.03 4.65
C PRO A 180 -12.71 25.64 6.11
N ARG A 181 -12.90 24.35 6.37
CA ARG A 181 -13.05 23.85 7.73
C ARG A 181 -11.68 23.46 8.28
N GLN A 182 -11.32 24.01 9.41
CA GLN A 182 -10.08 23.73 10.12
C GLN A 182 -10.40 23.11 11.47
N VAL A 183 -9.77 21.97 11.77
CA VAL A 183 -9.96 21.24 13.04
C VAL A 183 -8.59 20.79 13.55
N GLY A 184 -8.32 21.08 14.83
CA GLY A 184 -7.14 20.60 15.53
C GLY A 184 -7.30 19.15 15.97
N TYR A 185 -6.27 18.34 15.73
CA TYR A 185 -6.15 16.94 16.18
C TYR A 185 -4.81 16.73 16.87
N GLU A 186 -4.82 16.08 18.02
CA GLU A 186 -3.62 15.69 18.73
C GLU A 186 -3.00 14.45 18.09
N VAL A 187 -1.71 14.44 17.88
CA VAL A 187 -0.96 13.28 17.38
C VAL A 187 -0.77 12.28 18.52
N ALA A 188 -1.55 11.21 18.54
CA ALA A 188 -1.45 10.14 19.55
C ALA A 188 -0.41 9.08 19.19
N ALA A 189 -0.20 8.83 17.90
CA ALA A 189 0.77 7.84 17.45
C ALA A 189 1.43 8.25 16.11
N ILE A 190 2.65 7.77 15.93
CA ILE A 190 3.39 7.85 14.66
C ILE A 190 3.65 6.42 14.19
N PHE A 191 3.33 6.12 12.95
CA PHE A 191 3.49 4.79 12.37
C PHE A 191 4.42 4.79 11.14
N GLU A 192 4.98 3.63 10.84
CA GLU A 192 5.81 3.39 9.65
C GLU A 192 5.38 2.10 8.97
N VAL A 193 5.00 2.20 7.71
CA VAL A 193 4.58 1.08 6.88
C VAL A 193 5.69 0.60 5.96
N GLY A 194 6.64 1.50 5.69
CA GLY A 194 7.76 1.29 4.78
C GLY A 194 7.42 1.55 3.32
N VAL A 195 6.32 2.26 3.04
CA VAL A 195 5.95 2.77 1.72
C VAL A 195 6.00 4.30 1.78
N TYR A 196 6.85 4.90 0.97
CA TYR A 196 7.16 6.32 1.02
C TYR A 196 5.93 7.22 1.00
N ASP A 197 5.00 6.96 0.06
CA ASP A 197 3.82 7.80 -0.15
C ASP A 197 2.82 7.67 1.02
N TYR A 198 2.72 6.48 1.62
CA TYR A 198 1.84 6.25 2.76
C TYR A 198 2.40 6.87 4.04
N ASP A 199 3.69 6.67 4.28
CA ASP A 199 4.38 7.26 5.43
C ASP A 199 4.47 8.80 5.33
N GLY A 200 4.38 9.35 4.09
CA GLY A 200 4.43 10.78 3.80
C GLY A 200 3.09 11.51 3.80
N ALA A 201 1.98 10.80 3.62
CA ALA A 201 0.69 11.44 3.41
C ALA A 201 -0.42 10.96 4.35
N PHE A 202 -0.35 9.76 4.93
CA PHE A 202 -1.49 9.19 5.65
C PHE A 202 -1.66 9.80 7.05
N VAL A 203 -2.93 10.17 7.32
CA VAL A 203 -3.45 10.53 8.64
C VAL A 203 -4.63 9.61 8.93
N VAL A 204 -4.47 8.75 9.93
CA VAL A 204 -5.49 7.77 10.35
C VAL A 204 -6.24 8.31 11.56
N MET A 205 -7.56 8.23 11.51
CA MET A 205 -8.44 8.65 12.62
C MET A 205 -9.65 7.71 12.73
N PRO A 206 -10.39 7.73 13.85
CA PRO A 206 -11.67 7.05 13.97
C PRO A 206 -12.66 7.51 12.89
N MET A 207 -13.43 6.57 12.34
CA MET A 207 -14.39 6.85 11.27
C MET A 207 -15.37 7.98 11.64
N GLN A 208 -15.88 8.01 12.86
CA GLN A 208 -16.79 9.06 13.32
C GLN A 208 -16.16 10.46 13.33
N ASP A 209 -14.86 10.54 13.60
CA ASP A 209 -14.13 11.82 13.54
C ASP A 209 -13.95 12.27 12.09
N ALA A 210 -13.68 11.34 11.16
CA ALA A 210 -13.63 11.63 9.73
C ALA A 210 -15.02 12.05 9.19
N GLN A 211 -16.09 11.35 9.56
CA GLN A 211 -17.47 11.73 9.23
C GLN A 211 -17.79 13.15 9.70
N THR A 212 -17.42 13.48 10.93
CA THR A 212 -17.60 14.83 11.52
C THR A 212 -16.77 15.88 10.79
N LEU A 213 -15.50 15.58 10.50
CA LEU A 213 -14.59 16.49 9.79
C LEU A 213 -15.11 16.83 8.38
N LEU A 214 -15.62 15.83 7.67
CA LEU A 214 -16.06 15.93 6.29
C LEU A 214 -17.55 16.26 6.12
N LEU A 215 -18.30 16.36 7.23
CA LEU A 215 -19.75 16.61 7.25
C LEU A 215 -20.55 15.55 6.48
N LEU A 216 -20.14 14.29 6.59
CA LEU A 216 -20.75 13.16 5.88
C LEU A 216 -22.02 12.62 6.56
N GLY A 217 -22.27 13.00 7.81
CA GLY A 217 -23.31 12.32 8.63
C GLY A 217 -22.89 10.90 8.95
N ASP A 218 -23.80 9.95 8.78
CA ASP A 218 -23.55 8.52 9.02
C ASP A 218 -23.25 7.73 7.73
N THR A 219 -22.65 8.38 6.75
CA THR A 219 -22.30 7.77 5.46
C THR A 219 -20.82 7.42 5.42
N VAL A 220 -20.46 6.47 4.56
CA VAL A 220 -19.08 6.16 4.20
C VAL A 220 -18.84 6.41 2.72
N GLN A 221 -17.61 6.46 2.28
CA GLN A 221 -17.29 6.69 0.88
C GLN A 221 -17.09 5.40 0.10
N MET A 222 -16.55 4.38 0.76
CA MET A 222 -16.22 3.11 0.13
C MET A 222 -16.17 1.96 1.14
N ILE A 223 -16.21 0.75 0.62
CA ILE A 223 -15.91 -0.49 1.36
C ILE A 223 -14.66 -1.10 0.75
N GLU A 224 -13.64 -1.24 1.55
CA GLU A 224 -12.40 -1.91 1.21
C GLU A 224 -12.55 -3.41 1.38
N VAL A 225 -12.19 -4.18 0.36
CA VAL A 225 -12.41 -5.63 0.31
C VAL A 225 -11.07 -6.35 0.13
N THR A 226 -10.79 -7.31 1.00
CA THR A 226 -9.66 -8.22 0.88
C THR A 226 -10.18 -9.60 0.47
N VAL A 227 -9.61 -10.18 -0.58
CA VAL A 227 -9.99 -11.49 -1.12
C VAL A 227 -8.84 -12.49 -0.97
N ASN A 228 -9.16 -13.78 -1.01
CA ASN A 228 -8.16 -14.85 -0.93
C ASN A 228 -7.20 -14.90 -2.13
N ASP A 229 -7.67 -14.48 -3.30
CA ASP A 229 -6.92 -14.60 -4.55
C ASP A 229 -7.16 -13.34 -5.38
N ALA A 230 -6.16 -12.46 -5.36
CA ALA A 230 -6.24 -11.16 -6.05
C ALA A 230 -6.31 -11.31 -7.58
N ASP A 231 -5.80 -12.42 -8.12
CA ASP A 231 -5.79 -12.68 -9.58
C ASP A 231 -7.16 -13.11 -10.11
N LYS A 232 -8.14 -13.41 -9.24
CA LYS A 232 -9.51 -13.82 -9.59
C LYS A 232 -10.57 -12.73 -9.41
N VAL A 233 -10.15 -11.51 -9.07
CA VAL A 233 -11.05 -10.35 -8.95
C VAL A 233 -11.19 -9.70 -10.33
N GLY A 234 -12.17 -10.15 -11.11
CA GLY A 234 -12.50 -9.63 -12.44
C GLY A 234 -13.91 -9.98 -12.84
#